data_0d1ca366e86c5400aa49cb08bdc01b25
#
_entry.id   0d1ca366e86c5400aa49cb08bdc01b25
#
_cell.length_a   1.000
_cell.length_b   1.000
_cell.length_c   1.000
_cell.angle_alpha   90.00
_cell.angle_beta   90.00
_cell.angle_gamma   90.00
#
_symmetry.space_group_name_H-M   'P 1'
#
loop_
_entity.id
_entity.type
_entity.pdbx_description
1 polymer ?
#
loop_
_entity_poly.entity_id
_entity_poly.type
_entity_poly.pdbx_seq_one_letter_code
_entity_poly.pdbx_strand_id
1 'polypeptide(L)'
;VKRFIGLFLSLIIILVPNWGQAATQQATPILKIDTDEKIVAITFDDGPDPKYTPIILEILHEQGVRATFFVLGNQAEGNDPLLQWMVKAGHEIGNHGYSHPNMKKLTRAEVYTQIKKAERVILSATGKKPECYRPPGGVITPAILRATYEAGYELIHWSIDPKDWKKSRTAEVITGSLKNKVGAGDIVLFHDGGVNQEESIKALVPFIEDLREQGYRFVTVSEMMEME
;
A
#
# COMPACT_ATOMS: atom_id res chain seq x y z
N VAL A 1 42.59 -48.00 -55.97
CA VAL A 1 42.22 -46.71 -55.37
C VAL A 1 40.76 -46.76 -54.94
N LYS A 2 40.45 -47.00 -53.66
CA LYS A 2 39.08 -47.00 -53.10
C LYS A 2 38.79 -45.59 -52.54
N ARG A 3 37.82 -44.90 -53.15
CA ARG A 3 37.29 -43.59 -52.64
C ARG A 3 36.24 -43.89 -51.60
N PHE A 4 36.48 -43.45 -50.34
CA PHE A 4 35.47 -43.37 -49.29
C PHE A 4 34.71 -42.05 -49.42
N ILE A 5 33.41 -42.15 -49.70
CA ILE A 5 32.50 -40.99 -49.63
C ILE A 5 31.98 -40.94 -48.23
N GLY A 6 32.46 -39.95 -47.46
CA GLY A 6 31.93 -39.66 -46.10
C GLY A 6 30.61 -38.89 -46.21
N LEU A 7 29.54 -39.48 -45.71
CA LEU A 7 28.23 -38.85 -45.60
C LEU A 7 28.24 -37.98 -44.33
N PHE A 8 28.30 -36.65 -44.51
CA PHE A 8 28.07 -35.71 -43.40
C PHE A 8 26.57 -35.59 -43.14
N LEU A 9 26.08 -36.20 -42.07
CA LEU A 9 24.72 -35.93 -41.55
C LEU A 9 24.74 -34.62 -40.77
N SER A 10 24.25 -33.56 -41.38
CA SER A 10 24.02 -32.29 -40.68
C SER A 10 22.79 -32.41 -39.78
N LEU A 11 23.02 -32.44 -38.46
CA LEU A 11 21.98 -32.41 -37.44
C LEU A 11 21.38 -30.99 -37.40
N ILE A 12 20.21 -30.80 -37.99
CA ILE A 12 19.45 -29.54 -37.85
C ILE A 12 18.79 -29.56 -36.49
N ILE A 13 19.35 -28.83 -35.53
CA ILE A 13 18.70 -28.55 -34.23
C ILE A 13 17.61 -27.52 -34.50
N ILE A 14 16.36 -27.98 -34.58
CA ILE A 14 15.18 -27.11 -34.57
C ILE A 14 15.04 -26.57 -33.18
N LEU A 15 15.45 -25.31 -32.96
CA LEU A 15 15.10 -24.55 -31.75
C LEU A 15 13.59 -24.30 -31.77
N VAL A 16 12.83 -25.15 -31.10
CA VAL A 16 11.41 -24.91 -30.84
C VAL A 16 11.35 -23.76 -29.83
N PRO A 17 10.78 -22.61 -30.18
CA PRO A 17 10.62 -21.55 -29.19
C PRO A 17 9.75 -22.09 -28.07
N ASN A 18 10.23 -21.99 -26.84
CA ASN A 18 9.51 -22.43 -25.64
C ASN A 18 8.36 -21.44 -25.37
N TRP A 19 7.23 -21.64 -26.03
CA TRP A 19 6.02 -20.81 -25.92
C TRP A 19 5.19 -21.15 -24.66
N GLY A 20 5.72 -21.94 -23.76
CA GLY A 20 4.99 -22.62 -22.69
C GLY A 20 5.19 -22.10 -21.27
N GLN A 21 5.82 -20.96 -21.01
CA GLN A 21 5.85 -20.36 -19.66
C GLN A 21 6.01 -18.83 -19.74
N ALA A 22 5.01 -18.13 -20.24
CA ALA A 22 4.72 -16.85 -19.67
C ALA A 22 4.11 -17.17 -18.28
N ALA A 23 4.97 -17.41 -17.27
CA ALA A 23 4.56 -17.34 -15.88
C ALA A 23 3.81 -16.01 -15.75
N THR A 24 2.53 -16.06 -15.38
CA THR A 24 1.70 -14.88 -15.30
C THR A 24 2.23 -14.05 -14.12
N GLN A 25 3.18 -13.15 -14.41
CA GLN A 25 3.77 -12.27 -13.41
C GLN A 25 2.65 -11.47 -12.75
N GLN A 26 2.63 -11.50 -11.44
CA GLN A 26 1.62 -10.84 -10.62
C GLN A 26 2.26 -10.32 -9.34
N ALA A 27 1.69 -9.25 -8.77
CA ALA A 27 2.14 -8.72 -7.49
C ALA A 27 1.90 -9.73 -6.37
N THR A 28 2.78 -9.72 -5.38
CA THR A 28 2.62 -10.48 -4.13
C THR A 28 2.17 -9.51 -3.04
N PRO A 29 1.08 -9.81 -2.28
CA PRO A 29 0.66 -8.93 -1.20
C PRO A 29 1.68 -8.91 -0.05
N ILE A 30 2.11 -7.73 0.35
CA ILE A 30 2.94 -7.49 1.52
C ILE A 30 2.01 -7.10 2.67
N LEU A 31 1.95 -7.95 3.70
CA LEU A 31 1.11 -7.73 4.88
C LEU A 31 1.92 -7.23 6.06
N LYS A 32 3.20 -7.60 6.11
CA LYS A 32 4.14 -7.39 7.17
C LYS A 32 5.54 -7.58 6.61
N ILE A 33 6.53 -6.93 7.18
CA ILE A 33 7.96 -7.18 6.89
C ILE A 33 8.53 -8.10 7.95
N ASP A 34 9.29 -9.10 7.54
CA ASP A 34 9.96 -10.02 8.46
C ASP A 34 11.25 -9.37 8.97
N THR A 35 11.21 -8.90 10.22
CA THR A 35 12.33 -8.19 10.85
C THR A 35 12.27 -8.33 12.36
N ASP A 36 13.44 -8.36 13.00
CA ASP A 36 13.60 -8.29 14.44
C ASP A 36 13.65 -6.84 14.98
N GLU A 37 13.78 -5.85 14.07
CA GLU A 37 13.79 -4.44 14.46
C GLU A 37 12.40 -4.00 14.94
N LYS A 38 12.34 -3.28 16.06
CA LYS A 38 11.09 -2.69 16.57
C LYS A 38 10.67 -1.50 15.72
N ILE A 39 10.23 -1.79 14.50
CA ILE A 39 9.64 -0.82 13.57
C ILE A 39 8.19 -1.18 13.29
N VAL A 40 7.36 -0.17 13.02
CA VAL A 40 5.95 -0.30 12.67
C VAL A 40 5.56 0.77 11.66
N ALA A 41 4.70 0.43 10.70
CA ALA A 41 4.12 1.40 9.79
C ALA A 41 2.65 1.68 10.18
N ILE A 42 2.34 2.95 10.48
CA ILE A 42 0.96 3.41 10.58
C ILE A 42 0.51 3.81 9.18
N THR A 43 -0.64 3.30 8.75
CA THR A 43 -1.18 3.60 7.42
C THR A 43 -2.61 4.09 7.51
N PHE A 44 -2.99 5.03 6.63
CA PHE A 44 -4.32 5.62 6.55
C PHE A 44 -4.90 5.41 5.16
N ASP A 45 -6.15 4.95 5.07
CA ASP A 45 -6.87 4.72 3.82
C ASP A 45 -8.02 5.72 3.64
N ASP A 46 -8.52 5.84 2.40
CA ASP A 46 -9.72 6.58 1.97
C ASP A 46 -9.64 8.11 1.93
N GLY A 47 -8.55 8.72 2.42
CA GLY A 47 -8.35 10.16 2.36
C GLY A 47 -7.88 10.68 0.98
N PRO A 48 -7.48 11.99 0.92
CA PRO A 48 -7.50 12.94 2.02
C PRO A 48 -8.91 13.46 2.30
N ASP A 49 -9.27 13.58 3.57
CA ASP A 49 -10.47 14.29 4.01
C ASP A 49 -10.10 15.72 4.43
N PRO A 50 -10.74 16.76 3.88
CA PRO A 50 -10.36 18.15 4.14
C PRO A 50 -10.56 18.61 5.60
N LYS A 51 -11.35 17.88 6.39
CA LYS A 51 -11.56 18.15 7.83
C LYS A 51 -10.62 17.34 8.71
N TYR A 52 -10.50 16.04 8.44
CA TYR A 52 -9.86 15.11 9.38
C TYR A 52 -8.38 14.86 9.09
N THR A 53 -7.99 14.81 7.83
CA THR A 53 -6.57 14.61 7.46
C THR A 53 -5.64 15.68 8.03
N PRO A 54 -5.99 17.00 8.03
CA PRO A 54 -5.17 18.02 8.68
C PRO A 54 -4.94 17.75 10.17
N ILE A 55 -5.97 17.31 10.90
CA ILE A 55 -5.86 17.03 12.33
C ILE A 55 -4.91 15.85 12.59
N ILE A 56 -5.01 14.81 11.74
CA ILE A 56 -4.10 13.66 11.81
C ILE A 56 -2.66 14.09 11.54
N LEU A 57 -2.42 14.92 10.52
CA LEU A 57 -1.09 15.43 10.19
C LEU A 57 -0.48 16.25 11.34
N GLU A 58 -1.28 17.07 12.01
CA GLU A 58 -0.84 17.82 13.20
C GLU A 58 -0.45 16.87 14.35
N ILE A 59 -1.29 15.87 14.67
CA ILE A 59 -0.97 14.85 15.69
C ILE A 59 0.31 14.11 15.35
N LEU A 60 0.47 13.64 14.12
CA LEU A 60 1.67 12.94 13.70
C LEU A 60 2.92 13.82 13.80
N HIS A 61 2.79 15.12 13.46
CA HIS A 61 3.86 16.11 13.60
C HIS A 61 4.25 16.30 15.08
N GLU A 62 3.28 16.55 15.98
CA GLU A 62 3.50 16.70 17.41
C GLU A 62 4.13 15.45 18.04
N GLN A 63 3.74 14.29 17.55
CA GLN A 63 4.29 13.00 17.97
C GLN A 63 5.62 12.65 17.28
N GLY A 64 6.10 13.41 16.28
CA GLY A 64 7.32 13.10 15.54
C GLY A 64 7.24 11.76 14.80
N VAL A 65 6.05 11.41 14.29
CA VAL A 65 5.76 10.14 13.61
C VAL A 65 5.53 10.37 12.13
N ARG A 66 6.14 9.53 11.28
CA ARG A 66 5.82 9.45 9.86
C ARG A 66 4.89 8.29 9.59
N ALA A 67 4.03 8.42 8.58
CA ALA A 67 3.02 7.46 8.21
C ALA A 67 2.88 7.37 6.69
N THR A 68 2.15 6.36 6.20
CA THR A 68 1.82 6.20 4.78
C THR A 68 0.32 6.41 4.58
N PHE A 69 -0.06 7.31 3.66
CA PHE A 69 -1.43 7.62 3.32
C PHE A 69 -1.78 7.01 1.97
N PHE A 70 -2.64 6.00 1.94
CA PHE A 70 -3.20 5.44 0.71
C PHE A 70 -4.40 6.27 0.28
N VAL A 71 -4.15 7.22 -0.63
CA VAL A 71 -5.17 8.21 -1.00
C VAL A 71 -6.02 7.73 -2.17
N LEU A 72 -7.30 8.09 -2.15
CA LEU A 72 -8.21 7.95 -3.28
C LEU A 72 -8.02 9.11 -4.26
N GLY A 73 -7.91 8.82 -5.55
CA GLY A 73 -7.69 9.84 -6.57
C GLY A 73 -8.79 10.91 -6.60
N ASN A 74 -10.06 10.53 -6.45
CA ASN A 74 -11.18 11.48 -6.43
C ASN A 74 -11.22 12.34 -5.16
N GLN A 75 -10.66 11.88 -4.04
CA GLN A 75 -10.49 12.69 -2.83
C GLN A 75 -9.26 13.60 -2.94
N ALA A 76 -8.25 13.16 -3.66
CA ALA A 76 -7.05 13.95 -3.92
C ALA A 76 -7.30 15.11 -4.90
N GLU A 77 -8.23 14.97 -5.86
CA GLU A 77 -8.57 16.02 -6.82
C GLU A 77 -9.05 17.29 -6.09
N GLY A 78 -8.33 18.42 -6.31
CA GLY A 78 -8.62 19.70 -5.67
C GLY A 78 -8.08 19.84 -4.25
N ASN A 79 -7.41 18.83 -3.71
CA ASN A 79 -6.78 18.83 -2.40
C ASN A 79 -5.24 18.84 -2.47
N ASP A 80 -4.66 19.37 -3.55
CA ASP A 80 -3.21 19.46 -3.78
C ASP A 80 -2.44 19.99 -2.55
N PRO A 81 -2.91 21.05 -1.82
CA PRO A 81 -2.21 21.53 -0.65
C PRO A 81 -2.06 20.47 0.47
N LEU A 82 -3.04 19.57 0.65
CA LEU A 82 -2.96 18.51 1.64
C LEU A 82 -1.92 17.45 1.24
N LEU A 83 -1.91 17.04 -0.03
CA LEU A 83 -0.90 16.10 -0.53
C LEU A 83 0.51 16.69 -0.41
N GLN A 84 0.67 17.97 -0.74
CA GLN A 84 1.95 18.68 -0.59
C GLN A 84 2.37 18.79 0.88
N TRP A 85 1.43 18.98 1.79
CA TRP A 85 1.71 18.98 3.22
C TRP A 85 2.19 17.61 3.70
N MET A 86 1.49 16.50 3.34
CA MET A 86 1.93 15.14 3.62
C MET A 86 3.38 14.91 3.20
N VAL A 87 3.72 15.23 1.94
CA VAL A 87 5.07 15.05 1.41
C VAL A 87 6.10 15.92 2.14
N LYS A 88 5.77 17.18 2.42
CA LYS A 88 6.65 18.11 3.14
C LYS A 88 6.93 17.67 4.58
N ALA A 89 5.95 17.05 5.24
CA ALA A 89 6.09 16.51 6.58
C ALA A 89 6.82 15.15 6.62
N GLY A 90 7.23 14.62 5.46
CA GLY A 90 7.96 13.36 5.34
C GLY A 90 7.08 12.12 5.37
N HIS A 91 5.77 12.28 5.21
CA HIS A 91 4.86 11.14 5.03
C HIS A 91 4.96 10.58 3.61
N GLU A 92 4.65 9.30 3.47
CA GLU A 92 4.52 8.64 2.19
C GLU A 92 3.09 8.73 1.67
N ILE A 93 2.92 8.92 0.37
CA ILE A 93 1.63 8.80 -0.30
C ILE A 93 1.62 7.51 -1.12
N GLY A 94 0.73 6.60 -0.77
CA GLY A 94 0.37 5.42 -1.53
C GLY A 94 -0.88 5.66 -2.39
N ASN A 95 -1.14 4.75 -3.30
CA ASN A 95 -2.28 4.78 -4.21
C ASN A 95 -3.38 3.85 -3.70
N HIS A 96 -4.61 4.35 -3.48
CA HIS A 96 -5.78 3.54 -3.08
C HIS A 96 -6.79 3.35 -4.22
N GLY A 97 -6.38 3.56 -5.47
CA GLY A 97 -7.29 3.63 -6.61
C GLY A 97 -7.97 4.99 -6.70
N TYR A 98 -8.90 5.12 -7.67
CA TYR A 98 -9.50 6.43 -7.92
C TYR A 98 -10.76 6.70 -7.09
N SER A 99 -11.72 5.75 -7.00
CA SER A 99 -13.07 6.01 -6.50
C SER A 99 -13.65 4.97 -5.53
N HIS A 100 -12.83 4.06 -5.01
CA HIS A 100 -13.24 3.00 -4.08
C HIS A 100 -14.44 2.15 -4.58
N PRO A 101 -14.39 1.59 -5.80
CA PRO A 101 -15.48 0.75 -6.31
C PRO A 101 -15.49 -0.63 -5.64
N ASN A 102 -16.53 -1.44 -5.92
CA ASN A 102 -16.52 -2.84 -5.52
C ASN A 102 -15.46 -3.63 -6.31
N MET A 103 -14.26 -3.72 -5.76
CA MET A 103 -13.09 -4.32 -6.40
C MET A 103 -13.28 -5.79 -6.80
N LYS A 104 -14.17 -6.54 -6.15
CA LYS A 104 -14.46 -7.95 -6.49
C LYS A 104 -15.09 -8.12 -7.86
N LYS A 105 -15.72 -7.06 -8.40
CA LYS A 105 -16.43 -7.09 -9.67
C LYS A 105 -15.61 -6.54 -10.84
N LEU A 106 -14.44 -5.95 -10.57
CA LEU A 106 -13.65 -5.31 -11.60
C LEU A 106 -12.80 -6.31 -12.38
N THR A 107 -12.75 -6.09 -13.68
CA THR A 107 -11.78 -6.71 -14.58
C THR A 107 -10.38 -6.14 -14.33
N ARG A 108 -9.34 -6.83 -14.81
CA ARG A 108 -7.96 -6.35 -14.77
C ARG A 108 -7.79 -4.95 -15.39
N ALA A 109 -8.41 -4.70 -16.54
CA ALA A 109 -8.33 -3.43 -17.24
C ALA A 109 -8.98 -2.28 -16.44
N GLU A 110 -10.09 -2.56 -15.75
CA GLU A 110 -10.75 -1.58 -14.89
C GLU A 110 -9.92 -1.28 -13.64
N VAL A 111 -9.33 -2.31 -13.01
CA VAL A 111 -8.40 -2.11 -11.88
C VAL A 111 -7.20 -1.28 -12.31
N TYR A 112 -6.56 -1.62 -13.44
CA TYR A 112 -5.45 -0.84 -13.99
C TYR A 112 -5.84 0.63 -14.23
N THR A 113 -7.05 0.86 -14.75
CA THR A 113 -7.59 2.22 -14.98
C THR A 113 -7.75 2.98 -13.66
N GLN A 114 -8.26 2.33 -12.59
CA GLN A 114 -8.37 2.92 -11.26
C GLN A 114 -6.99 3.35 -10.73
N ILE A 115 -5.99 2.47 -10.82
CA ILE A 115 -4.61 2.75 -10.38
C ILE A 115 -4.03 3.93 -11.16
N LYS A 116 -4.08 3.89 -12.50
CA LYS A 116 -3.44 4.92 -13.35
C LYS A 116 -4.15 6.26 -13.29
N LYS A 117 -5.45 6.28 -13.00
CA LYS A 117 -6.20 7.53 -12.82
C LYS A 117 -5.79 8.22 -11.51
N ALA A 118 -5.69 7.47 -10.40
CA ALA A 118 -5.20 8.01 -9.14
C ALA A 118 -3.73 8.44 -9.23
N GLU A 119 -2.86 7.62 -9.85
CA GLU A 119 -1.46 7.96 -10.07
C GLU A 119 -1.28 9.34 -10.72
N ARG A 120 -2.07 9.64 -11.76
CA ARG A 120 -1.98 10.93 -12.46
C ARG A 120 -2.31 12.11 -11.54
N VAL A 121 -3.33 11.97 -10.71
CA VAL A 121 -3.71 13.01 -9.74
C VAL A 121 -2.59 13.22 -8.72
N ILE A 122 -2.11 12.14 -8.10
CA ILE A 122 -1.06 12.20 -7.08
C ILE A 122 0.23 12.78 -7.67
N LEU A 123 0.65 12.30 -8.85
CA LEU A 123 1.85 12.81 -9.52
C LEU A 123 1.73 14.30 -9.87
N SER A 124 0.55 14.75 -10.33
CA SER A 124 0.31 16.16 -10.63
C SER A 124 0.43 17.05 -9.40
N ALA A 125 -0.10 16.61 -8.25
CA ALA A 125 -0.11 17.37 -7.01
C ALA A 125 1.26 17.38 -6.30
N THR A 126 2.02 16.28 -6.38
CA THR A 126 3.23 16.06 -5.55
C THR A 126 4.54 16.04 -6.34
N GLY A 127 4.48 15.87 -7.66
CA GLY A 127 5.66 15.65 -8.51
C GLY A 127 6.28 14.25 -8.36
N LYS A 128 5.68 13.36 -7.54
CA LYS A 128 6.18 12.00 -7.31
C LYS A 128 5.13 10.95 -7.67
N LYS A 129 5.57 9.87 -8.36
CA LYS A 129 4.75 8.69 -8.55
C LYS A 129 4.73 7.89 -7.26
N PRO A 130 3.55 7.44 -6.75
CA PRO A 130 3.49 6.48 -5.65
C PRO A 130 4.14 5.14 -6.04
N GLU A 131 4.78 4.48 -5.10
CA GLU A 131 5.38 3.15 -5.30
C GLU A 131 4.46 2.04 -4.78
N CYS A 132 3.68 2.34 -3.75
CA CYS A 132 2.77 1.42 -3.07
C CYS A 132 1.33 1.58 -3.55
N TYR A 133 0.66 0.44 -3.76
CA TYR A 133 -0.79 0.38 -4.03
C TYR A 133 -1.47 -0.52 -3.00
N ARG A 134 -2.57 -0.05 -2.46
CA ARG A 134 -3.49 -0.85 -1.62
C ARG A 134 -4.86 -0.90 -2.29
N PRO A 135 -5.38 -2.11 -2.60
CA PRO A 135 -6.70 -2.20 -3.22
C PRO A 135 -7.80 -1.84 -2.21
N PRO A 136 -8.82 -1.03 -2.61
CA PRO A 136 -9.96 -0.71 -1.79
C PRO A 136 -10.59 -1.92 -1.10
N GLY A 137 -10.83 -1.79 0.22
CA GLY A 137 -11.39 -2.85 1.05
C GLY A 137 -10.50 -4.09 1.20
N GLY A 138 -9.22 -4.02 0.90
CA GLY A 138 -8.26 -5.12 1.01
C GLY A 138 -8.57 -6.31 0.11
N VAL A 139 -9.27 -6.10 -1.00
CA VAL A 139 -9.70 -7.19 -1.89
C VAL A 139 -8.51 -7.71 -2.70
N ILE A 140 -8.27 -9.01 -2.66
CA ILE A 140 -7.26 -9.71 -3.46
C ILE A 140 -7.96 -10.63 -4.46
N THR A 141 -7.70 -10.40 -5.76
CA THR A 141 -8.15 -11.25 -6.87
C THR A 141 -7.04 -11.37 -7.92
N PRO A 142 -7.05 -12.40 -8.78
CA PRO A 142 -6.08 -12.49 -9.86
C PRO A 142 -6.05 -11.27 -10.78
N ALA A 143 -7.19 -10.59 -10.97
CA ALA A 143 -7.28 -9.35 -11.74
C ALA A 143 -6.50 -8.22 -11.06
N ILE A 144 -6.63 -8.06 -9.74
CA ILE A 144 -5.92 -7.06 -8.96
C ILE A 144 -4.42 -7.34 -8.95
N LEU A 145 -4.00 -8.58 -8.64
CA LEU A 145 -2.59 -8.96 -8.60
C LEU A 145 -1.87 -8.65 -9.93
N ARG A 146 -2.52 -8.97 -11.05
CA ARG A 146 -1.96 -8.70 -12.39
C ARG A 146 -1.93 -7.21 -12.71
N ALA A 147 -3.02 -6.48 -12.45
CA ALA A 147 -3.10 -5.05 -12.73
C ALA A 147 -2.09 -4.25 -11.91
N THR A 148 -1.88 -4.62 -10.64
CA THR A 148 -0.87 -4.01 -9.75
C THR A 148 0.53 -4.21 -10.29
N TYR A 149 0.89 -5.46 -10.65
CA TYR A 149 2.17 -5.79 -11.27
C TYR A 149 2.40 -5.00 -12.57
N GLU A 150 1.41 -5.01 -13.48
CA GLU A 150 1.48 -4.30 -14.77
C GLU A 150 1.60 -2.77 -14.60
N ALA A 151 1.04 -2.22 -13.54
CA ALA A 151 1.14 -0.81 -13.23
C ALA A 151 2.49 -0.43 -12.58
N GLY A 152 3.31 -1.42 -12.19
CA GLY A 152 4.62 -1.25 -11.55
C GLY A 152 4.49 -0.73 -10.12
N TYR A 153 3.67 -1.40 -9.31
CA TYR A 153 3.42 -1.08 -7.90
C TYR A 153 3.70 -2.28 -7.00
N GLU A 154 4.21 -2.00 -5.81
CA GLU A 154 4.16 -2.94 -4.69
C GLU A 154 2.73 -3.02 -4.14
N LEU A 155 2.25 -4.26 -3.91
CA LEU A 155 0.90 -4.49 -3.37
C LEU A 155 0.95 -4.54 -1.85
N ILE A 156 0.47 -3.51 -1.20
CA ILE A 156 0.50 -3.41 0.26
C ILE A 156 -0.86 -3.77 0.84
N HIS A 157 -0.82 -4.62 1.85
CA HIS A 157 -1.96 -4.96 2.69
C HIS A 157 -1.70 -4.49 4.13
N TRP A 158 -2.21 -5.18 5.14
CA TRP A 158 -1.96 -4.92 6.56
C TRP A 158 -1.94 -6.22 7.34
N SER A 159 -1.24 -6.23 8.46
CA SER A 159 -1.25 -7.32 9.43
C SER A 159 -2.17 -7.04 10.62
N ILE A 160 -2.41 -5.77 10.92
CA ILE A 160 -3.22 -5.33 12.06
C ILE A 160 -4.36 -4.42 11.59
N ASP A 161 -5.61 -4.82 11.89
CA ASP A 161 -6.83 -4.05 11.62
C ASP A 161 -7.61 -3.81 12.92
N PRO A 162 -7.58 -2.60 13.52
CA PRO A 162 -8.37 -2.24 14.68
C PRO A 162 -9.87 -2.07 14.37
N LYS A 163 -10.24 -2.08 13.10
CA LYS A 163 -11.60 -1.86 12.60
C LYS A 163 -12.18 -0.50 12.98
N ASP A 164 -11.34 0.53 12.95
CA ASP A 164 -11.67 1.92 13.25
C ASP A 164 -12.79 2.46 12.35
N TRP A 165 -12.90 1.96 11.12
CA TRP A 165 -13.96 2.23 10.15
C TRP A 165 -15.37 1.81 10.60
N LYS A 166 -15.53 1.05 11.69
CA LYS A 166 -16.84 0.65 12.19
C LYS A 166 -17.41 1.72 13.13
N LYS A 167 -18.58 2.25 12.83
CA LYS A 167 -19.31 3.25 13.66
C LYS A 167 -19.49 2.85 15.13
N SER A 168 -19.47 1.55 15.44
CA SER A 168 -19.61 1.03 16.79
C SER A 168 -18.30 0.97 17.58
N ARG A 169 -17.17 1.38 16.98
CA ARG A 169 -15.87 1.37 17.64
C ARG A 169 -15.60 2.73 18.27
N THR A 170 -15.43 2.76 19.59
CA THR A 170 -14.91 3.93 20.30
C THR A 170 -13.39 3.93 20.32
N ALA A 171 -12.79 5.06 20.63
CA ALA A 171 -11.34 5.19 20.73
C ALA A 171 -10.73 4.16 21.72
N GLU A 172 -11.38 3.92 22.86
CA GLU A 172 -10.92 2.93 23.83
C GLU A 172 -10.96 1.50 23.27
N VAL A 173 -12.00 1.17 22.49
CA VAL A 173 -12.12 -0.15 21.86
C VAL A 173 -11.07 -0.31 20.75
N ILE A 174 -10.80 0.75 19.99
CA ILE A 174 -9.75 0.77 18.96
C ILE A 174 -8.38 0.55 19.62
N THR A 175 -8.00 1.39 20.59
CA THR A 175 -6.73 1.30 21.31
C THR A 175 -6.57 -0.04 22.04
N GLY A 176 -7.61 -0.49 22.75
CA GLY A 176 -7.60 -1.78 23.44
C GLY A 176 -7.44 -2.97 22.49
N SER A 177 -7.92 -2.87 21.24
CA SER A 177 -7.76 -3.91 20.23
C SER A 177 -6.35 -4.01 19.65
N LEU A 178 -5.54 -2.94 19.77
CA LEU A 178 -4.16 -2.85 19.31
C LEU A 178 -3.15 -3.28 20.40
N LYS A 179 -3.52 -3.06 21.66
CA LYS A 179 -2.64 -3.32 22.81
C LYS A 179 -2.09 -4.76 22.83
N ASN A 180 -0.78 -4.89 22.94
CA ASN A 180 -0.05 -6.17 22.96
C ASN A 180 -0.25 -7.05 21.70
N LYS A 181 -0.69 -6.47 20.59
CA LYS A 181 -0.86 -7.22 19.33
C LYS A 181 0.09 -6.79 18.22
N VAL A 182 0.58 -5.57 18.30
CA VAL A 182 1.51 -5.03 17.31
C VAL A 182 2.90 -5.54 17.61
N GLY A 183 3.54 -6.09 16.58
CA GLY A 183 4.89 -6.63 16.63
C GLY A 183 5.82 -5.92 15.61
N ALA A 184 7.08 -6.34 15.63
CA ALA A 184 8.09 -5.82 14.71
C ALA A 184 7.67 -6.06 13.25
N GLY A 185 7.82 -5.06 12.40
CA GLY A 185 7.47 -5.13 10.97
C GLY A 185 5.97 -5.08 10.65
N ASP A 186 5.09 -4.89 11.64
CA ASP A 186 3.64 -4.84 11.38
C ASP A 186 3.23 -3.54 10.64
N ILE A 187 2.26 -3.71 9.72
CA ILE A 187 1.56 -2.64 9.02
C ILE A 187 0.18 -2.50 9.64
N VAL A 188 -0.10 -1.35 10.24
CA VAL A 188 -1.35 -1.07 10.96
C VAL A 188 -2.27 -0.22 10.10
N LEU A 189 -3.51 -0.69 9.91
CA LEU A 189 -4.55 0.00 9.16
C LEU A 189 -5.31 0.99 10.05
N PHE A 190 -5.44 2.21 9.58
CA PHE A 190 -6.38 3.24 10.02
C PHE A 190 -7.04 3.87 8.80
N HIS A 191 -7.98 4.80 9.03
CA HIS A 191 -8.65 5.55 7.97
C HIS A 191 -8.67 7.04 8.32
N ASP A 192 -8.33 7.89 7.32
CA ASP A 192 -8.47 9.34 7.39
C ASP A 192 -9.64 9.85 6.53
N GLY A 193 -10.27 8.94 5.75
CA GLY A 193 -11.51 9.15 5.04
C GLY A 193 -12.63 8.21 5.47
N GLY A 194 -13.86 8.40 4.95
CA GLY A 194 -15.00 7.51 5.19
C GLY A 194 -15.82 7.84 6.44
N VAL A 195 -15.87 6.97 7.45
CA VAL A 195 -16.71 7.13 8.65
C VAL A 195 -15.91 6.87 9.93
N ASN A 196 -16.35 7.50 11.06
CA ASN A 196 -15.80 7.27 12.40
C ASN A 196 -14.39 7.87 12.66
N GLN A 197 -13.95 8.83 11.85
CA GLN A 197 -12.61 9.44 11.96
C GLN A 197 -12.35 10.10 13.33
N GLU A 198 -13.37 10.64 13.99
CA GLU A 198 -13.21 11.26 15.32
C GLU A 198 -12.72 10.26 16.36
N GLU A 199 -13.20 9.01 16.31
CA GLU A 199 -12.75 7.97 17.22
C GLU A 199 -11.37 7.41 16.81
N SER A 200 -11.09 7.31 15.51
CA SER A 200 -9.75 6.98 14.98
C SER A 200 -8.71 7.99 15.45
N ILE A 201 -9.01 9.29 15.33
CA ILE A 201 -8.14 10.40 15.75
C ILE A 201 -7.86 10.33 17.27
N LYS A 202 -8.89 10.14 18.09
CA LYS A 202 -8.73 10.02 19.55
C LYS A 202 -7.88 8.81 19.96
N ALA A 203 -7.88 7.75 19.16
CA ALA A 203 -7.10 6.55 19.41
C ALA A 203 -5.62 6.69 19.06
N LEU A 204 -5.23 7.63 18.17
CA LEU A 204 -3.87 7.73 17.65
C LEU A 204 -2.83 8.03 18.72
N VAL A 205 -3.04 9.07 19.54
CA VAL A 205 -2.05 9.46 20.55
C VAL A 205 -1.79 8.34 21.56
N PRO A 206 -2.82 7.75 22.21
CA PRO A 206 -2.60 6.62 23.13
C PRO A 206 -1.93 5.42 22.45
N PHE A 207 -2.23 5.16 21.19
CA PHE A 207 -1.61 4.08 20.42
C PHE A 207 -0.12 4.33 20.16
N ILE A 208 0.22 5.55 19.72
CA ILE A 208 1.61 5.93 19.45
C ILE A 208 2.44 5.89 20.74
N GLU A 209 1.91 6.42 21.84
CA GLU A 209 2.59 6.43 23.13
C GLU A 209 2.84 5.02 23.66
N ASP A 210 1.85 4.12 23.60
CA ASP A 210 2.00 2.71 24.01
C ASP A 210 3.13 2.00 23.24
N LEU A 211 3.21 2.18 21.93
CA LEU A 211 4.27 1.57 21.12
C LEU A 211 5.63 2.23 21.37
N ARG A 212 5.67 3.54 21.60
CA ARG A 212 6.92 4.26 21.91
C ARG A 212 7.49 3.79 23.26
N GLU A 213 6.65 3.61 24.29
CA GLU A 213 7.07 3.04 25.57
C GLU A 213 7.65 1.62 25.42
N GLN A 214 7.14 0.85 24.47
CA GLN A 214 7.68 -0.46 24.13
C GLN A 214 8.96 -0.41 23.26
N GLY A 215 9.42 0.80 22.87
CA GLY A 215 10.63 1.03 22.10
C GLY A 215 10.47 0.92 20.58
N TYR A 216 9.25 0.99 20.07
CA TYR A 216 9.01 1.00 18.61
C TYR A 216 9.35 2.34 17.96
N ARG A 217 9.89 2.26 16.73
CA ARG A 217 10.06 3.39 15.81
C ARG A 217 9.00 3.33 14.73
N PHE A 218 8.53 4.49 14.31
CA PHE A 218 7.52 4.62 13.26
C PHE A 218 8.19 5.00 11.94
N VAL A 219 7.92 4.23 10.91
CA VAL A 219 8.48 4.39 9.56
C VAL A 219 7.38 4.36 8.52
N THR A 220 7.65 4.84 7.31
CA THR A 220 6.75 4.65 6.17
C THR A 220 6.84 3.21 5.66
N VAL A 221 5.88 2.78 4.84
CA VAL A 221 5.89 1.43 4.27
C VAL A 221 7.12 1.23 3.39
N SER A 222 7.46 2.21 2.52
CA SER A 222 8.64 2.10 1.66
C SER A 222 9.94 2.05 2.47
N GLU A 223 10.08 2.87 3.53
CA GLU A 223 11.23 2.78 4.44
C GLU A 223 11.32 1.40 5.12
N MET A 224 10.17 0.85 5.53
CA MET A 224 10.14 -0.48 6.15
C MET A 224 10.60 -1.58 5.18
N MET A 225 10.21 -1.51 3.91
CA MET A 225 10.64 -2.46 2.87
C MET A 225 12.15 -2.38 2.58
N GLU A 226 12.76 -1.20 2.72
CA GLU A 226 14.22 -1.02 2.55
C GLU A 226 15.05 -1.61 3.71
N MET A 227 14.40 -1.95 4.84
CA MET A 227 15.04 -2.49 6.06
C MET A 227 14.91 -4.02 6.17
N GLU A 228 14.35 -4.69 5.13
CA GLU A 228 14.18 -6.15 5.06
C GLU A 228 15.51 -6.92 4.89
#